data_47862842f01321843bb947064d63f571
#
_entry.id   47862842f01321843bb947064d63f571
#
_cell.length_a   1.000
_cell.length_b   1.000
_cell.length_c   1.000
_cell.angle_alpha   90.00
_cell.angle_beta   90.00
_cell.angle_gamma   90.00
#
_symmetry.space_group_name_H-M   'P 1'
#
loop_
_entity.id
_entity.type
_entity.pdbx_description
1 polymer ?
#
loop_
_entity_poly.entity_id
_entity_poly.type
_entity_poly.pdbx_seq_one_letter_code
_entity_poly.pdbx_strand_id
1 'polypeptide(L)'
;MELRALPTQWVDSEAENVSVPTGASGFLPSGPRTGEAPTVEVIDWPSGEHRRSRLAVAGRPRLLLVSASVTPPVCLDPLEDWVRLPADDGDIEVRLGTLARRALMMAPTRPVIDADGVVRCGDGWVALPPVEARIVTALIDRLDTVVSRAQLAAAGWPEGA
;
A
#
# COMPACT_ATOMS: atom_id res chain seq x y z
N MET A 1 -29.57 13.07 -26.61
CA MET A 1 -28.45 12.20 -26.27
C MET A 1 -28.25 12.30 -24.77
N GLU A 2 -28.87 11.33 -24.08
CA GLU A 2 -29.06 11.34 -22.63
C GLU A 2 -27.73 10.97 -21.93
N LEU A 3 -27.21 11.87 -21.11
CA LEU A 3 -26.05 11.63 -20.26
C LEU A 3 -26.42 10.56 -19.21
N ARG A 4 -26.01 9.34 -19.45
CA ARG A 4 -26.17 8.27 -18.47
C ARG A 4 -25.28 8.58 -17.28
N ALA A 5 -25.90 8.82 -16.13
CA ALA A 5 -25.19 9.06 -14.87
C ALA A 5 -24.33 7.83 -14.52
N LEU A 6 -23.13 8.07 -14.03
CA LEU A 6 -22.28 7.02 -13.45
C LEU A 6 -23.03 6.30 -12.33
N PRO A 7 -22.86 4.99 -12.18
CA PRO A 7 -23.48 4.26 -11.08
C PRO A 7 -23.04 4.86 -9.73
N THR A 8 -23.99 5.16 -8.88
CA THR A 8 -23.88 5.87 -7.59
C THR A 8 -22.88 5.25 -6.60
N GLN A 9 -22.47 4.01 -6.84
CA GLN A 9 -21.53 3.29 -5.97
C GLN A 9 -20.09 3.81 -6.01
N TRP A 10 -19.75 4.74 -6.92
CA TRP A 10 -18.40 5.31 -7.06
C TRP A 10 -18.24 6.69 -6.41
N VAL A 11 -19.37 7.34 -6.02
CA VAL A 11 -19.38 8.76 -5.62
C VAL A 11 -19.59 8.96 -4.12
N ASP A 12 -20.20 8.02 -3.40
CA ASP A 12 -20.54 8.17 -1.99
C ASP A 12 -19.73 7.24 -1.08
N SER A 13 -18.51 7.63 -0.77
CA SER A 13 -17.85 7.22 0.46
C SER A 13 -17.45 8.47 1.26
N GLU A 14 -18.46 9.25 1.63
CA GLU A 14 -18.35 10.23 2.71
C GLU A 14 -18.44 9.50 4.06
N ALA A 15 -17.45 9.81 4.87
CA ALA A 15 -17.22 9.40 6.22
C ALA A 15 -18.51 9.15 7.05
N GLU A 16 -18.90 7.94 7.29
CA GLU A 16 -19.69 7.61 8.46
C GLU A 16 -18.77 7.44 9.66
N ASN A 17 -18.96 8.38 10.58
CA ASN A 17 -18.33 8.47 11.89
C ASN A 17 -18.83 7.30 12.76
N VAL A 18 -18.11 6.18 12.76
CA VAL A 18 -18.37 5.07 13.68
C VAL A 18 -17.62 5.35 14.98
N SER A 19 -18.40 5.63 16.03
CA SER A 19 -17.95 5.73 17.40
C SER A 19 -17.16 4.50 17.82
N VAL A 20 -15.89 4.72 18.20
CA VAL A 20 -15.01 3.68 18.74
C VAL A 20 -15.37 3.44 20.20
N PRO A 21 -15.71 2.21 20.65
CA PRO A 21 -15.78 1.90 22.05
C PRO A 21 -14.37 1.84 22.65
N THR A 22 -14.16 2.61 23.71
CA THR A 22 -12.96 2.57 24.55
C THR A 22 -12.84 1.20 25.21
N GLY A 23 -11.82 0.43 24.88
CA GLY A 23 -11.50 -0.81 25.59
C GLY A 23 -10.37 -1.59 24.95
N ALA A 24 -9.20 -1.50 25.59
CA ALA A 24 -8.11 -2.48 25.64
C ALA A 24 -7.36 -2.85 24.34
N SER A 25 -6.11 -2.38 24.29
CA SER A 25 -4.91 -3.15 23.98
C SER A 25 -4.91 -4.00 22.70
N GLY A 26 -4.25 -3.54 21.67
CA GLY A 26 -3.92 -4.35 20.49
C GLY A 26 -3.90 -3.55 19.20
N PHE A 27 -3.10 -2.50 19.13
CA PHE A 27 -2.81 -1.85 17.86
C PHE A 27 -1.90 -2.78 17.05
N LEU A 28 -2.51 -3.67 16.27
CA LEU A 28 -1.84 -4.34 15.17
C LEU A 28 -1.96 -3.41 13.96
N PRO A 29 -0.88 -2.87 13.43
CA PRO A 29 -0.95 -2.23 12.12
C PRO A 29 -1.33 -3.30 11.11
N SER A 30 -2.52 -3.15 10.52
CA SER A 30 -2.96 -3.96 9.39
C SER A 30 -2.12 -3.58 8.17
N GLY A 31 -0.93 -4.16 8.07
CA GLY A 31 -0.20 -4.21 6.82
C GLY A 31 -1.03 -5.00 5.79
N PRO A 32 -0.88 -4.73 4.48
CA PRO A 32 -1.64 -5.43 3.47
C PRO A 32 -1.44 -6.94 3.63
N ARG A 33 -2.55 -7.66 3.79
CA ARG A 33 -2.53 -9.12 3.84
C ARG A 33 -2.02 -9.62 2.50
N THR A 34 -1.05 -10.49 2.55
CA THR A 34 -0.48 -11.16 1.37
C THR A 34 -1.61 -11.79 0.55
N GLY A 35 -1.86 -11.27 -0.67
CA GLY A 35 -2.81 -11.85 -1.63
C GLY A 35 -4.00 -10.99 -2.04
N GLU A 36 -4.29 -9.86 -1.39
CA GLU A 36 -5.38 -8.98 -1.81
C GLU A 36 -4.84 -7.88 -2.75
N ALA A 37 -5.49 -7.73 -3.90
CA ALA A 37 -5.11 -6.67 -4.85
C ALA A 37 -5.23 -5.29 -4.17
N PRO A 38 -4.24 -4.42 -4.31
CA PRO A 38 -4.28 -3.10 -3.68
C PRO A 38 -5.46 -2.30 -4.25
N THR A 39 -6.27 -1.72 -3.38
CA THR A 39 -7.39 -0.85 -3.76
C THR A 39 -6.84 0.41 -4.44
N VAL A 40 -7.31 0.69 -5.65
CA VAL A 40 -6.99 1.91 -6.39
C VAL A 40 -7.98 2.99 -5.99
N GLU A 41 -7.47 4.14 -5.57
CA GLU A 41 -8.28 5.29 -5.20
C GLU A 41 -8.70 6.08 -6.44
N VAL A 42 -9.99 6.44 -6.53
CA VAL A 42 -10.52 7.29 -7.61
C VAL A 42 -10.71 8.70 -7.09
N ILE A 43 -10.24 9.72 -7.84
CA ILE A 43 -10.17 11.12 -7.40
C ILE A 43 -10.61 12.03 -8.52
N ASP A 44 -11.49 12.98 -8.25
CA ASP A 44 -11.85 14.05 -9.18
C ASP A 44 -10.71 15.09 -9.29
N TRP A 45 -10.36 15.42 -10.52
CA TRP A 45 -9.36 16.43 -10.82
C TRP A 45 -10.01 17.71 -11.39
N PRO A 46 -9.63 18.93 -10.91
CA PRO A 46 -8.55 19.25 -9.97
C PRO A 46 -8.96 19.31 -8.50
N SER A 47 -10.24 19.14 -8.15
CA SER A 47 -10.76 19.32 -6.78
C SER A 47 -10.07 18.42 -5.75
N GLY A 48 -9.63 17.23 -6.16
CA GLY A 48 -8.98 16.24 -5.31
C GLY A 48 -7.46 16.39 -5.15
N GLU A 49 -6.82 17.51 -5.53
CA GLU A 49 -5.35 17.71 -5.51
C GLU A 49 -4.74 17.39 -4.14
N HIS A 50 -5.35 17.83 -3.06
CA HIS A 50 -4.85 17.55 -1.71
C HIS A 50 -4.87 16.05 -1.38
N ARG A 51 -5.94 15.33 -1.80
CA ARG A 51 -6.04 13.88 -1.64
C ARG A 51 -5.01 13.15 -2.50
N ARG A 52 -4.84 13.60 -3.74
CA ARG A 52 -3.81 13.13 -4.68
C ARG A 52 -2.41 13.15 -4.03
N SER A 53 -2.02 14.31 -3.48
CA SER A 53 -0.72 14.51 -2.85
C SER A 53 -0.51 13.59 -1.64
N ARG A 54 -1.52 13.43 -0.78
CA ARG A 54 -1.44 12.51 0.36
C ARG A 54 -1.28 11.06 -0.07
N LEU A 55 -2.01 10.62 -1.09
CA LEU A 55 -1.92 9.26 -1.60
C LEU A 55 -0.58 9.00 -2.29
N ALA A 56 0.00 10.02 -2.96
CA ALA A 56 1.33 9.95 -3.53
C ALA A 56 2.40 9.67 -2.46
N VAL A 57 2.38 10.44 -1.38
CA VAL A 57 3.30 10.25 -0.24
C VAL A 57 3.13 8.86 0.41
N ALA A 58 1.89 8.37 0.45
CA ALA A 58 1.57 7.05 1.00
C ALA A 58 1.85 5.88 0.03
N GLY A 59 2.34 6.15 -1.19
CA GLY A 59 2.59 5.11 -2.20
C GLY A 59 1.32 4.36 -2.63
N ARG A 60 0.14 5.03 -2.57
CA ARG A 60 -1.14 4.41 -2.92
C ARG A 60 -1.48 4.63 -4.40
N PRO A 61 -1.94 3.57 -5.11
CA PRO A 61 -2.36 3.69 -6.50
C PRO A 61 -3.64 4.53 -6.61
N ARG A 62 -3.71 5.40 -7.64
CA ARG A 62 -4.81 6.34 -7.81
C ARG A 62 -5.10 6.65 -9.28
N LEU A 63 -6.38 6.77 -9.60
CA LEU A 63 -6.88 7.17 -10.91
C LEU A 63 -7.57 8.54 -10.80
N LEU A 64 -7.17 9.49 -11.64
CA LEU A 64 -7.73 10.84 -11.66
C LEU A 64 -8.81 10.94 -12.74
N LEU A 65 -10.00 11.38 -12.36
CA LEU A 65 -11.10 11.67 -13.28
C LEU A 65 -10.99 13.13 -13.75
N VAL A 66 -10.74 13.35 -15.02
CA VAL A 66 -10.51 14.68 -15.59
C VAL A 66 -11.69 15.09 -16.46
N SER A 67 -12.39 16.15 -16.08
CA SER A 67 -13.50 16.68 -16.89
C SER A 67 -13.01 17.17 -18.25
N ALA A 68 -13.91 17.20 -19.26
CA ALA A 68 -13.58 17.49 -20.65
C ALA A 68 -12.85 18.83 -20.85
N SER A 69 -13.19 19.85 -20.06
CA SER A 69 -12.65 21.21 -20.15
C SER A 69 -11.42 21.48 -19.30
N VAL A 70 -11.01 20.51 -18.47
CA VAL A 70 -9.89 20.68 -17.52
C VAL A 70 -8.59 20.15 -18.13
N THR A 71 -7.49 20.88 -17.92
CA THR A 71 -6.16 20.40 -18.30
C THR A 71 -5.75 19.23 -17.40
N PRO A 72 -5.39 18.07 -17.99
CA PRO A 72 -4.97 16.92 -17.18
C PRO A 72 -3.63 17.20 -16.48
N PRO A 73 -3.40 16.57 -15.31
CA PRO A 73 -2.12 16.66 -14.65
C PRO A 73 -1.05 15.83 -15.39
N VAL A 74 0.20 16.17 -15.15
CA VAL A 74 1.33 15.31 -15.56
C VAL A 74 1.47 14.21 -14.51
N CYS A 75 1.35 12.95 -14.91
CA CYS A 75 1.54 11.78 -14.06
C CYS A 75 2.95 11.24 -14.25
N LEU A 76 3.85 11.52 -13.31
CA LEU A 76 5.22 11.00 -13.27
C LEU A 76 5.33 9.76 -12.36
N ASP A 77 4.37 9.59 -11.45
CA ASP A 77 4.31 8.45 -10.54
C ASP A 77 3.70 7.24 -11.26
N PRO A 78 4.38 6.08 -11.31
CA PRO A 78 3.84 4.88 -11.95
C PRO A 78 2.56 4.35 -11.29
N LEU A 79 2.25 4.76 -10.05
CA LEU A 79 1.01 4.46 -9.33
C LEU A 79 -0.11 5.47 -9.58
N GLU A 80 0.07 6.36 -10.55
CA GLU A 80 -0.91 7.36 -10.93
C GLU A 80 -1.24 7.28 -12.41
N ASP A 81 -2.52 7.41 -12.75
CA ASP A 81 -3.02 7.56 -14.11
C ASP A 81 -4.23 8.50 -14.12
N TRP A 82 -4.68 8.92 -15.29
CA TRP A 82 -5.88 9.72 -15.43
C TRP A 82 -6.73 9.27 -16.62
N VAL A 83 -8.02 9.56 -16.54
CA VAL A 83 -8.96 9.34 -17.63
C VAL A 83 -9.81 10.57 -17.83
N ARG A 84 -10.11 10.89 -19.10
CA ARG A 84 -10.96 12.03 -19.44
C ARG A 84 -12.42 11.60 -19.43
N LEU A 85 -13.26 12.40 -18.73
CA LEU A 85 -14.69 12.19 -18.73
C LEU A 85 -15.39 12.97 -19.87
N PRO A 86 -16.48 12.42 -20.46
CA PRO A 86 -17.02 11.09 -20.18
C PRO A 86 -16.11 9.98 -20.73
N ALA A 87 -15.99 8.89 -19.99
CA ALA A 87 -15.22 7.69 -20.37
C ALA A 87 -16.14 6.46 -20.37
N ASP A 88 -15.76 5.45 -21.12
CA ASP A 88 -16.39 4.14 -21.07
C ASP A 88 -16.00 3.41 -19.77
N ASP A 89 -16.95 2.68 -19.18
CA ASP A 89 -16.71 1.93 -17.93
C ASP A 89 -15.57 0.91 -18.12
N GLY A 90 -15.49 0.29 -19.30
CA GLY A 90 -14.42 -0.65 -19.62
C GLY A 90 -13.02 0.00 -19.65
N ASP A 91 -12.91 1.23 -20.16
CA ASP A 91 -11.66 1.97 -20.14
C ASP A 91 -11.22 2.30 -18.71
N ILE A 92 -12.16 2.63 -17.83
CA ILE A 92 -11.89 2.88 -16.42
C ILE A 92 -11.40 1.59 -15.74
N GLU A 93 -12.11 0.47 -15.94
CA GLU A 93 -11.76 -0.82 -15.35
C GLU A 93 -10.36 -1.29 -15.78
N VAL A 94 -10.00 -1.15 -17.04
CA VAL A 94 -8.67 -1.51 -17.55
C VAL A 94 -7.57 -0.69 -16.87
N ARG A 95 -7.79 0.61 -16.67
CA ARG A 95 -6.83 1.49 -15.99
C ARG A 95 -6.70 1.15 -14.50
N LEU A 96 -7.82 0.90 -13.82
CA LEU A 96 -7.82 0.46 -12.42
C LEU A 96 -7.06 -0.87 -12.27
N GLY A 97 -7.34 -1.85 -13.12
CA GLY A 97 -6.61 -3.13 -13.13
C GLY A 97 -5.12 -2.99 -13.41
N THR A 98 -4.75 -2.06 -14.29
CA THR A 98 -3.34 -1.77 -14.60
C THR A 98 -2.63 -1.14 -13.41
N LEU A 99 -3.25 -0.17 -12.75
CA LEU A 99 -2.70 0.48 -11.55
C LEU A 99 -2.57 -0.51 -10.38
N ALA A 100 -3.58 -1.35 -10.16
CA ALA A 100 -3.52 -2.39 -9.13
C ALA A 100 -2.36 -3.37 -9.39
N ARG A 101 -2.14 -3.78 -10.64
CA ARG A 101 -1.02 -4.66 -11.01
C ARG A 101 0.32 -3.99 -10.81
N ARG A 102 0.47 -2.71 -11.20
CA ARG A 102 1.70 -1.95 -10.96
C ARG A 102 2.00 -1.84 -9.47
N ALA A 103 0.98 -1.57 -8.65
CA ALA A 103 1.13 -1.48 -7.21
C ALA A 103 1.58 -2.81 -6.57
N LEU A 104 1.06 -3.95 -7.06
CA LEU A 104 1.55 -5.27 -6.63
C LEU A 104 3.02 -5.49 -6.99
N MET A 105 3.44 -5.11 -8.21
CA MET A 105 4.83 -5.25 -8.65
C MET A 105 5.79 -4.32 -7.91
N MET A 106 5.31 -3.17 -7.44
CA MET A 106 6.09 -2.18 -6.71
C MET A 106 5.97 -2.32 -5.19
N ALA A 107 5.08 -3.18 -4.70
CA ALA A 107 4.95 -3.45 -3.28
C ALA A 107 6.27 -3.97 -2.72
N PRO A 108 6.78 -3.40 -1.61
CA PRO A 108 8.00 -3.91 -1.00
C PRO A 108 7.79 -5.37 -0.61
N THR A 109 8.62 -6.23 -1.15
CA THR A 109 8.59 -7.66 -0.80
C THR A 109 9.06 -7.80 0.65
N ARG A 110 8.18 -8.33 1.51
CA ARG A 110 8.54 -8.58 2.90
C ARG A 110 9.60 -9.68 2.95
N PRO A 111 10.75 -9.46 3.61
CA PRO A 111 11.73 -10.51 3.78
C PRO A 111 11.16 -11.63 4.66
N VAL A 112 11.53 -12.86 4.36
CA VAL A 112 11.19 -14.06 5.14
C VAL A 112 12.48 -14.77 5.49
N ILE A 113 12.59 -15.32 6.69
CA ILE A 113 13.72 -16.16 7.10
C ILE A 113 13.21 -17.56 7.42
N ASP A 114 13.91 -18.59 6.92
CA ASP A 114 13.59 -19.99 7.21
C ASP A 114 14.36 -20.53 8.43
N ALA A 115 14.06 -21.78 8.79
CA ALA A 115 14.68 -22.44 9.96
C ALA A 115 16.20 -22.65 9.79
N ASP A 116 16.70 -22.63 8.56
CA ASP A 116 18.12 -22.80 8.24
C ASP A 116 18.87 -21.46 8.23
N GLY A 117 18.18 -20.36 8.57
CA GLY A 117 18.75 -19.02 8.59
C GLY A 117 18.92 -18.38 7.21
N VAL A 118 18.19 -18.87 6.19
CA VAL A 118 18.20 -18.28 4.86
C VAL A 118 17.14 -17.19 4.77
N VAL A 119 17.56 -15.96 4.55
CA VAL A 119 16.68 -14.82 4.26
C VAL A 119 16.35 -14.77 2.79
N ARG A 120 15.08 -14.59 2.45
CA ARG A 120 14.57 -14.39 1.09
C ARG A 120 13.83 -13.06 1.01
N CYS A 121 14.09 -12.30 -0.06
CA CYS A 121 13.39 -11.06 -0.33
C CYS A 121 13.27 -10.88 -1.85
N GLY A 122 12.06 -10.99 -2.40
CA GLY A 122 11.87 -11.11 -3.84
C GLY A 122 12.63 -12.32 -4.41
N ASP A 123 13.42 -12.09 -5.44
CA ASP A 123 14.24 -13.13 -6.09
C ASP A 123 15.61 -13.32 -5.40
N GLY A 124 15.94 -12.45 -4.42
CA GLY A 124 17.21 -12.50 -3.69
C GLY A 124 17.14 -13.40 -2.46
N TRP A 125 18.29 -14.04 -2.16
CA TRP A 125 18.44 -14.82 -0.93
C TRP A 125 19.87 -14.74 -0.39
N VAL A 126 20.01 -14.94 0.93
CA VAL A 126 21.30 -15.01 1.61
C VAL A 126 21.21 -15.92 2.84
N ALA A 127 22.19 -16.77 3.03
CA ALA A 127 22.33 -17.56 4.25
C ALA A 127 23.07 -16.72 5.31
N LEU A 128 22.54 -16.67 6.53
CA LEU A 128 23.09 -15.90 7.64
C LEU A 128 23.71 -16.83 8.69
N PRO A 129 24.80 -16.41 9.34
CA PRO A 129 25.29 -17.05 10.55
C PRO A 129 24.24 -17.04 11.67
N PRO A 130 24.29 -17.98 12.64
CA PRO A 130 23.22 -18.16 13.63
C PRO A 130 22.87 -16.92 14.46
N VAL A 131 23.82 -16.09 14.82
CA VAL A 131 23.57 -14.84 15.57
C VAL A 131 22.87 -13.82 14.69
N GLU A 132 23.36 -13.64 13.46
CA GLU A 132 22.75 -12.71 12.50
C GLU A 132 21.33 -13.15 12.13
N ALA A 133 21.11 -14.45 11.93
CA ALA A 133 19.78 -15.00 11.68
C ALA A 133 18.80 -14.65 12.79
N ARG A 134 19.18 -14.82 14.07
CA ARG A 134 18.33 -14.45 15.22
C ARG A 134 18.02 -12.95 15.27
N ILE A 135 19.02 -12.10 15.01
CA ILE A 135 18.83 -10.64 14.98
C ILE A 135 17.88 -10.26 13.84
N VAL A 136 18.08 -10.81 12.64
CA VAL A 136 17.25 -10.53 11.47
C VAL A 136 15.82 -11.05 11.69
N THR A 137 15.62 -12.22 12.29
CA THR A 137 14.30 -12.71 12.68
C THR A 137 13.59 -11.70 13.58
N ALA A 138 14.27 -11.20 14.62
CA ALA A 138 13.70 -10.22 15.54
C ALA A 138 13.33 -8.88 14.87
N LEU A 139 14.05 -8.50 13.80
CA LEU A 139 13.73 -7.33 12.98
C LEU A 139 12.54 -7.60 12.03
N ILE A 140 12.49 -8.77 11.38
CA ILE A 140 11.41 -9.16 10.48
C ILE A 140 10.07 -9.27 11.24
N ASP A 141 10.10 -9.84 12.45
CA ASP A 141 8.90 -9.97 13.30
C ASP A 141 8.34 -8.60 13.74
N ARG A 142 9.17 -7.56 13.71
CA ARG A 142 8.84 -6.19 14.11
C ARG A 142 9.07 -5.18 12.99
N LEU A 143 8.84 -5.58 11.75
CA LEU A 143 8.88 -4.64 10.62
C LEU A 143 8.00 -3.43 10.90
N ASP A 144 8.45 -2.26 10.45
CA ASP A 144 7.79 -0.96 10.64
C ASP A 144 7.77 -0.44 12.09
N THR A 145 8.48 -1.09 13.01
CA THR A 145 8.65 -0.61 14.39
C THR A 145 10.12 -0.43 14.76
N VAL A 146 10.39 0.47 15.70
CA VAL A 146 11.75 0.67 16.21
C VAL A 146 12.09 -0.44 17.20
N VAL A 147 13.16 -1.17 16.92
CA VAL A 147 13.69 -2.19 17.81
C VAL A 147 14.90 -1.63 18.56
N SER A 148 14.91 -1.69 19.89
CA SER A 148 16.01 -1.17 20.70
C SER A 148 17.25 -2.06 20.60
N ARG A 149 18.43 -1.46 20.84
CA ARG A 149 19.70 -2.21 20.88
C ARG A 149 19.69 -3.35 21.91
N ALA A 150 19.05 -3.13 23.07
CA ALA A 150 18.91 -4.14 24.11
C ALA A 150 18.06 -5.34 23.65
N GLN A 151 16.98 -5.09 22.91
CA GLN A 151 16.15 -6.16 22.33
C GLN A 151 16.91 -6.97 21.27
N LEU A 152 17.72 -6.31 20.43
CA LEU A 152 18.54 -6.99 19.43
C LEU A 152 19.67 -7.81 20.09
N ALA A 153 20.28 -7.28 21.14
CA ALA A 153 21.28 -8.01 21.91
C ALA A 153 20.68 -9.25 22.57
N ALA A 154 19.52 -9.14 23.19
CA ALA A 154 18.83 -10.28 23.78
C ALA A 154 18.40 -11.34 22.74
N ALA A 155 18.02 -10.92 21.53
CA ALA A 155 17.69 -11.84 20.44
C ALA A 155 18.94 -12.55 19.89
N GLY A 156 20.05 -11.83 19.68
CA GLY A 156 21.29 -12.38 19.14
C GLY A 156 22.01 -13.30 20.11
N TRP A 157 22.00 -12.98 21.42
CA TRP A 157 22.72 -13.70 22.49
C TRP A 157 21.77 -14.02 23.65
N PRO A 158 20.87 -15.00 23.50
CA PRO A 158 19.84 -15.33 24.51
C PRO A 158 20.43 -15.84 25.84
N GLU A 159 21.65 -16.36 25.81
CA GLU A 159 22.32 -16.88 27.03
C GLU A 159 23.21 -15.84 27.73
N GLY A 160 23.17 -14.59 27.28
CA GLY A 160 24.00 -13.50 27.78
C GLY A 160 25.35 -13.44 27.07
N ALA A 161 25.85 -12.19 26.86
CA ALA A 161 27.21 -11.93 26.38
C ALA A 161 28.12 -11.70 27.57
#